data_dd2a22b59a942de58573f964b7fd1498
#
_entry.id   dd2a22b59a942de58573f964b7fd1498
#
_cell.length_a   1.000
_cell.length_b   1.000
_cell.length_c   1.000
_cell.angle_alpha   90.00
_cell.angle_beta   90.00
_cell.angle_gamma   90.00
#
_symmetry.space_group_name_H-M   'P 1'
#
loop_
_entity.id
_entity.type
_entity.pdbx_description
1 polymer ?
#
loop_
_entity_poly.entity_id
_entity_poly.type
_entity_poly.pdbx_seq_one_letter_code
_entity_poly.pdbx_strand_id
1 'polypeptide(L)'
;LYDALVNESILEFANRAEHIFVGKRKGCYAYQQEQINDLIIQRAYKKGHVVRLKGGDPFVFGRGAEEMEYAAAHGLETAFVPGISSALAVPGHQNIPLTKRGSSESFWVITGTTKEHQLSNDVKLAAKSTATVVILMGMSKHLAFLNLKAKVKAR
;
A
#
# COMPACT_ATOMS: atom_id res chain seq x y z
N LEU A 1 10.43 8.74 -9.47
CA LEU A 1 10.88 7.85 -8.39
C LEU A 1 9.94 6.64 -8.30
N TYR A 2 10.46 5.43 -8.14
CA TYR A 2 9.64 4.21 -8.11
C TYR A 2 10.14 3.22 -7.05
N ASP A 3 9.24 2.35 -6.57
CA ASP A 3 9.53 1.34 -5.55
C ASP A 3 9.54 -0.10 -6.10
N ALA A 4 9.82 -1.07 -5.23
CA ALA A 4 10.00 -2.47 -5.60
C ALA A 4 8.71 -3.19 -6.04
N LEU A 5 7.53 -2.60 -5.83
CA LEU A 5 6.24 -3.18 -6.23
C LEU A 5 5.79 -2.70 -7.62
N VAL A 6 6.51 -1.75 -8.21
CA VAL A 6 6.25 -1.26 -9.56
C VAL A 6 6.82 -2.26 -10.58
N ASN A 7 6.01 -2.62 -11.56
CA ASN A 7 6.51 -3.38 -12.71
C ASN A 7 7.40 -2.46 -13.57
N GLU A 8 8.65 -2.82 -13.76
CA GLU A 8 9.63 -2.00 -14.46
C GLU A 8 9.26 -1.72 -15.92
N SER A 9 8.46 -2.58 -16.58
CA SER A 9 7.98 -2.33 -17.94
C SER A 9 7.20 -1.01 -18.07
N ILE A 10 6.59 -0.52 -16.99
CA ILE A 10 5.90 0.78 -16.98
C ILE A 10 6.86 1.96 -17.19
N LEU A 11 8.13 1.81 -16.85
CA LEU A 11 9.14 2.85 -17.03
C LEU A 11 9.44 3.14 -18.53
N GLU A 12 9.13 2.21 -19.41
CA GLU A 12 9.25 2.38 -20.86
C GLU A 12 8.38 3.52 -21.38
N PHE A 13 7.26 3.82 -20.75
CA PHE A 13 6.41 4.97 -21.07
C PHE A 13 7.04 6.32 -20.72
N ALA A 14 8.11 6.33 -19.95
CA ALA A 14 8.82 7.52 -19.50
C ALA A 14 10.31 7.45 -19.84
N ASN A 15 10.66 7.02 -21.05
CA ASN A 15 12.03 6.74 -21.50
C ASN A 15 12.97 7.98 -21.50
N ARG A 16 12.42 9.20 -21.48
CA ARG A 16 13.18 10.46 -21.35
C ARG A 16 13.32 10.96 -19.92
N ALA A 17 12.68 10.31 -18.98
CA ALA A 17 12.75 10.68 -17.56
C ALA A 17 13.96 10.04 -16.87
N GLU A 18 14.49 10.72 -15.84
CA GLU A 18 15.44 10.12 -14.91
C GLU A 18 14.71 9.12 -14.02
N HIS A 19 15.08 7.84 -14.05
CA HIS A 19 14.47 6.81 -13.23
C HIS A 19 15.27 6.62 -11.94
N ILE A 20 14.64 6.82 -10.78
CA ILE A 20 15.27 6.68 -9.47
C ILE A 20 14.54 5.61 -8.68
N PHE A 21 15.23 4.51 -8.40
CA PHE A 21 14.72 3.46 -7.54
C PHE A 21 14.86 3.84 -6.07
N VAL A 22 13.76 3.85 -5.33
CA VAL A 22 13.71 4.17 -3.89
C VAL A 22 13.16 3.02 -3.05
N GLY A 23 12.90 1.87 -3.68
CA GLY A 23 12.40 0.68 -3.00
C GLY A 23 13.47 -0.04 -2.18
N LYS A 24 13.02 -1.02 -1.38
CA LYS A 24 13.92 -1.90 -0.64
C LYS A 24 14.19 -3.16 -1.45
N ARG A 25 15.46 -3.38 -1.80
CA ARG A 25 15.93 -4.64 -2.40
C ARG A 25 17.13 -5.15 -1.60
N LYS A 26 17.27 -6.48 -1.51
CA LYS A 26 18.44 -7.11 -0.87
C LYS A 26 19.71 -6.65 -1.60
N GLY A 27 20.68 -6.12 -0.88
CA GLY A 27 21.94 -5.62 -1.42
C GLY A 27 21.90 -4.17 -1.96
N CYS A 28 20.74 -3.48 -1.92
CA CYS A 28 20.62 -2.08 -2.30
C CYS A 28 20.46 -1.17 -1.08
N TYR A 29 20.87 0.10 -1.23
CA TYR A 29 20.60 1.13 -0.21
C TYR A 29 19.09 1.26 -0.01
N ALA A 30 18.64 1.17 1.25
CA ALA A 30 17.24 1.30 1.61
C ALA A 30 16.98 2.73 2.10
N TYR A 31 16.35 3.55 1.26
CA TYR A 31 15.91 4.89 1.65
C TYR A 31 14.92 4.84 2.81
N GLN A 32 15.12 5.70 3.81
CA GLN A 32 14.11 6.00 4.81
C GLN A 32 13.05 6.94 4.21
N GLN A 33 11.86 7.01 4.81
CA GLN A 33 10.77 7.81 4.23
C GLN A 33 11.12 9.29 4.13
N GLU A 34 11.78 9.82 5.14
CA GLU A 34 12.25 11.21 5.16
C GLU A 34 13.18 11.49 3.97
N GLN A 35 14.09 10.57 3.68
CA GLN A 35 15.01 10.69 2.53
C GLN A 35 14.28 10.63 1.19
N ILE A 36 13.21 9.82 1.09
CA ILE A 36 12.36 9.78 -0.11
C ILE A 36 11.65 11.12 -0.29
N ASN A 37 11.08 11.65 0.80
CA ASN A 37 10.40 12.94 0.80
C ASN A 37 11.34 14.07 0.35
N ASP A 38 12.54 14.15 0.95
CA ASP A 38 13.56 15.15 0.57
C ASP A 38 13.99 15.00 -0.88
N LEU A 39 14.14 13.76 -1.35
CA LEU A 39 14.50 13.49 -2.73
C LEU A 39 13.42 13.97 -3.72
N ILE A 40 12.14 13.80 -3.38
CA ILE A 40 11.02 14.33 -4.18
C ILE A 40 11.17 15.85 -4.32
N ILE A 41 11.38 16.56 -3.20
CA ILE A 41 11.53 18.01 -3.18
C ILE A 41 12.72 18.46 -4.01
N GLN A 42 13.90 17.88 -3.76
CA GLN A 42 15.13 18.21 -4.49
C GLN A 42 14.97 18.02 -6.00
N ARG A 43 14.32 16.91 -6.42
CA ARG A 43 14.11 16.63 -7.83
C ARG A 43 13.06 17.53 -8.46
N ALA A 44 12.00 17.88 -7.74
CA ALA A 44 10.99 18.82 -8.22
C ALA A 44 11.59 20.19 -8.50
N TYR A 45 12.35 20.77 -7.57
CA TYR A 45 13.03 22.04 -7.78
C TYR A 45 14.09 22.00 -8.88
N LYS A 46 14.78 20.87 -9.05
CA LYS A 46 15.84 20.74 -10.06
C LYS A 46 15.30 20.47 -11.46
N LYS A 47 14.20 19.71 -11.58
CA LYS A 47 13.69 19.16 -12.85
C LYS A 47 12.30 19.69 -13.22
N GLY A 48 11.61 20.40 -12.31
CA GLY A 48 10.29 20.99 -12.51
C GLY A 48 9.12 20.00 -12.34
N HIS A 49 9.28 18.73 -12.62
CA HIS A 49 8.23 17.73 -12.50
C HIS A 49 8.75 16.40 -11.96
N VAL A 50 8.03 15.83 -11.00
CA VAL A 50 8.35 14.54 -10.40
C VAL A 50 7.13 13.65 -10.38
N VAL A 51 7.28 12.42 -10.87
CA VAL A 51 6.30 11.36 -10.72
C VAL A 51 6.77 10.39 -9.66
N ARG A 52 5.97 10.19 -8.61
CA ARG A 52 6.17 9.15 -7.60
C ARG A 52 5.32 7.93 -7.95
N LEU A 53 5.94 6.95 -8.56
CA LEU A 53 5.30 5.71 -9.01
C LEU A 53 5.25 4.69 -7.88
N LYS A 54 4.06 4.15 -7.61
CA LYS A 54 3.80 3.23 -6.49
C LYS A 54 3.05 1.99 -7.00
N GLY A 55 3.31 0.85 -6.40
CA GLY A 55 2.52 -0.36 -6.68
C GLY A 55 1.16 -0.30 -5.99
N GLY A 56 0.09 -0.54 -6.73
CA GLY A 56 -1.28 -0.45 -6.22
C GLY A 56 -1.80 0.98 -6.12
N ASP A 57 -2.71 1.24 -5.18
CA ASP A 57 -3.22 2.58 -4.91
C ASP A 57 -2.32 3.31 -3.91
N PRO A 58 -1.83 4.52 -4.21
CA PRO A 58 -0.93 5.27 -3.32
C PRO A 58 -1.51 5.58 -1.94
N PHE A 59 -2.85 5.69 -1.81
CA PHE A 59 -3.52 5.99 -0.55
C PHE A 59 -3.95 4.75 0.24
N VAL A 60 -3.77 3.55 -0.33
CA VAL A 60 -4.06 2.29 0.37
C VAL A 60 -2.76 1.68 0.88
N PHE A 61 -2.38 1.98 2.11
CA PHE A 61 -1.13 1.57 2.77
C PHE A 61 0.15 1.93 2.00
N GLY A 62 0.06 2.87 1.07
CA GLY A 62 1.16 3.30 0.21
C GLY A 62 1.87 4.57 0.69
N ARG A 63 1.46 5.20 1.78
CA ARG A 63 2.01 6.46 2.33
C ARG A 63 1.96 7.64 1.35
N GLY A 64 1.09 7.57 0.33
CA GLY A 64 0.99 8.64 -0.68
C GLY A 64 0.55 9.98 -0.09
N ALA A 65 -0.35 9.98 0.90
CA ALA A 65 -0.77 11.19 1.60
C ALA A 65 0.40 11.89 2.30
N GLU A 66 1.25 11.14 3.04
CA GLU A 66 2.42 11.68 3.72
C GLU A 66 3.41 12.35 2.73
N GLU A 67 3.65 11.72 1.57
CA GLU A 67 4.52 12.24 0.52
C GLU A 67 3.93 13.52 -0.10
N MET A 68 2.61 13.57 -0.33
CA MET A 68 1.92 14.75 -0.88
C MET A 68 1.87 15.92 0.12
N GLU A 69 1.54 15.64 1.38
CA GLU A 69 1.51 16.66 2.46
C GLU A 69 2.89 17.28 2.65
N TYR A 70 3.96 16.46 2.62
CA TYR A 70 5.32 16.96 2.71
C TYR A 70 5.69 17.84 1.52
N ALA A 71 5.31 17.44 0.31
CA ALA A 71 5.56 18.23 -0.90
C ALA A 71 4.79 19.57 -0.88
N ALA A 72 3.52 19.55 -0.49
CA ALA A 72 2.71 20.75 -0.37
C ALA A 72 3.26 21.73 0.68
N ALA A 73 3.75 21.22 1.82
CA ALA A 73 4.40 22.05 2.85
C ALA A 73 5.68 22.74 2.35
N HIS A 74 6.30 22.22 1.29
CA HIS A 74 7.45 22.83 0.61
C HIS A 74 7.05 23.62 -0.65
N GLY A 75 5.78 24.03 -0.77
CA GLY A 75 5.31 24.89 -1.85
C GLY A 75 5.17 24.23 -3.22
N LEU A 76 5.16 22.90 -3.28
CA LEU A 76 4.95 22.17 -4.53
C LEU A 76 3.46 21.91 -4.76
N GLU A 77 3.01 22.11 -5.99
CA GLU A 77 1.71 21.62 -6.42
C GLU A 77 1.73 20.10 -6.53
N THR A 78 0.68 19.45 -6.02
CA THR A 78 0.59 18.00 -6.01
C THR A 78 -0.68 17.51 -6.69
N ALA A 79 -0.60 16.36 -7.37
CA ALA A 79 -1.73 15.68 -7.97
C ALA A 79 -1.69 14.19 -7.64
N PHE A 80 -2.85 13.58 -7.57
CA PHE A 80 -3.03 12.15 -7.26
C PHE A 80 -3.70 11.44 -8.42
N VAL A 81 -3.17 10.29 -8.79
CA VAL A 81 -3.78 9.37 -9.73
C VAL A 81 -4.10 8.08 -8.98
N PRO A 82 -5.38 7.70 -8.85
CA PRO A 82 -5.76 6.47 -8.17
C PRO A 82 -5.22 5.24 -8.91
N GLY A 83 -4.88 4.22 -8.14
CA GLY A 83 -4.40 2.95 -8.65
C GLY A 83 -5.29 1.78 -8.22
N ILE A 84 -5.05 0.61 -8.80
CA ILE A 84 -5.78 -0.60 -8.44
C ILE A 84 -5.06 -1.29 -7.28
N SER A 85 -5.68 -1.27 -6.11
CA SER A 85 -5.16 -1.98 -4.93
C SER A 85 -5.25 -3.49 -5.10
N SER A 86 -4.22 -4.21 -4.65
CA SER A 86 -4.24 -5.67 -4.55
C SER A 86 -5.37 -6.19 -3.64
N ALA A 87 -5.87 -5.35 -2.72
CA ALA A 87 -7.04 -5.68 -1.90
C ALA A 87 -8.30 -5.98 -2.73
N LEU A 88 -8.41 -5.40 -3.91
CA LEU A 88 -9.52 -5.61 -4.86
C LEU A 88 -9.10 -6.56 -5.99
N ALA A 89 -7.92 -6.33 -6.57
CA ALA A 89 -7.48 -7.05 -7.75
C ALA A 89 -7.23 -8.54 -7.48
N VAL A 90 -6.56 -8.88 -6.39
CA VAL A 90 -6.21 -10.29 -6.10
C VAL A 90 -7.43 -11.16 -5.85
N PRO A 91 -8.40 -10.79 -4.99
CA PRO A 91 -9.64 -11.55 -4.86
C PRO A 91 -10.41 -11.66 -6.16
N GLY A 92 -10.51 -10.58 -6.94
CA GLY A 92 -11.19 -10.58 -8.23
C GLY A 92 -10.58 -11.57 -9.22
N HIS A 93 -9.26 -11.61 -9.34
CA HIS A 93 -8.55 -12.59 -10.18
C HIS A 93 -8.76 -14.04 -9.73
N GLN A 94 -9.05 -14.25 -8.46
CA GLN A 94 -9.34 -15.59 -7.90
C GLN A 94 -10.84 -15.91 -7.90
N ASN A 95 -11.69 -15.09 -8.52
CA ASN A 95 -13.15 -15.23 -8.51
C ASN A 95 -13.75 -15.23 -7.08
N ILE A 96 -13.11 -14.52 -6.16
CA ILE A 96 -13.57 -14.36 -4.78
C ILE A 96 -14.23 -12.99 -4.65
N PRO A 97 -15.57 -12.92 -4.57
CA PRO A 97 -16.26 -11.66 -4.36
C PRO A 97 -16.01 -11.12 -2.96
N LEU A 98 -15.68 -9.85 -2.84
CA LEU A 98 -15.55 -9.18 -1.54
C LEU A 98 -16.90 -8.91 -0.90
N THR A 99 -17.94 -8.70 -1.71
CA THR A 99 -19.33 -8.56 -1.25
C THR A 99 -20.22 -9.52 -2.03
N LYS A 100 -21.23 -10.07 -1.35
CA LYS A 100 -22.25 -10.93 -1.96
C LYS A 100 -23.57 -10.72 -1.24
N ARG A 101 -24.60 -10.33 -1.97
CA ARG A 101 -25.95 -10.12 -1.42
C ARG A 101 -26.41 -11.35 -0.61
N GLY A 102 -26.89 -11.11 0.60
CA GLY A 102 -27.37 -12.15 1.52
C GLY A 102 -26.26 -12.95 2.23
N SER A 103 -24.96 -12.61 2.01
CA SER A 103 -23.84 -13.29 2.65
C SER A 103 -22.83 -12.32 3.26
N SER A 104 -22.37 -11.33 2.51
CA SER A 104 -21.40 -10.34 2.97
C SER A 104 -21.74 -8.98 2.36
N GLU A 105 -22.28 -8.08 3.18
CA GLU A 105 -22.74 -6.75 2.75
C GLU A 105 -21.67 -5.68 2.86
N SER A 106 -20.53 -6.02 3.48
CA SER A 106 -19.39 -5.12 3.66
C SER A 106 -18.07 -5.86 3.56
N PHE A 107 -16.99 -5.11 3.31
CA PHE A 107 -15.64 -5.65 3.42
C PHE A 107 -14.72 -4.63 4.10
N TRP A 108 -13.73 -5.13 4.83
CA TRP A 108 -12.72 -4.34 5.51
C TRP A 108 -11.35 -4.65 4.93
N VAL A 109 -10.57 -3.61 4.68
CA VAL A 109 -9.17 -3.75 4.28
C VAL A 109 -8.32 -3.28 5.46
N ILE A 110 -7.54 -4.18 6.03
CA ILE A 110 -6.74 -3.90 7.22
C ILE A 110 -5.28 -4.31 7.00
N THR A 111 -4.38 -3.64 7.72
CA THR A 111 -2.99 -4.09 7.78
C THR A 111 -2.84 -5.25 8.75
N GLY A 112 -2.11 -6.27 8.36
CA GLY A 112 -1.75 -7.37 9.25
C GLY A 112 -0.64 -7.02 10.24
N THR A 113 0.06 -5.91 10.02
CA THR A 113 1.22 -5.53 10.82
C THR A 113 1.28 -4.03 10.99
N THR A 114 1.43 -3.54 12.22
CA THR A 114 1.67 -2.12 12.55
C THR A 114 3.12 -1.73 12.31
N LYS A 115 3.45 -0.45 12.48
CA LYS A 115 4.82 0.10 12.43
C LYS A 115 5.75 -0.59 13.43
N GLU A 116 5.23 -0.98 14.59
CA GLU A 116 5.95 -1.69 15.66
C GLU A 116 6.00 -3.21 15.44
N HIS A 117 5.66 -3.69 14.24
CA HIS A 117 5.59 -5.11 13.90
C HIS A 117 4.60 -5.92 14.77
N GLN A 118 3.63 -5.23 15.39
CA GLN A 118 2.55 -5.85 16.14
C GLN A 118 1.35 -6.16 15.23
N LEU A 119 0.47 -7.04 15.70
CA LEU A 119 -0.80 -7.29 15.05
C LEU A 119 -1.70 -6.05 15.21
N SER A 120 -2.32 -5.59 14.13
CA SER A 120 -3.27 -4.48 14.21
C SER A 120 -4.42 -4.81 15.18
N ASN A 121 -4.81 -3.82 15.99
CA ASN A 121 -5.94 -3.97 16.92
C ASN A 121 -7.25 -4.22 16.18
N ASP A 122 -7.39 -3.71 14.96
CA ASP A 122 -8.58 -3.89 14.12
C ASP A 122 -8.80 -5.34 13.71
N VAL A 123 -7.75 -6.18 13.72
CA VAL A 123 -7.86 -7.61 13.41
C VAL A 123 -8.84 -8.32 14.35
N LYS A 124 -8.82 -7.96 15.64
CA LYS A 124 -9.73 -8.56 16.64
C LYS A 124 -11.17 -8.12 16.43
N LEU A 125 -11.39 -6.89 16.00
CA LEU A 125 -12.71 -6.34 15.67
C LEU A 125 -13.24 -6.96 14.37
N ALA A 126 -12.42 -6.98 13.34
CA ALA A 126 -12.75 -7.57 12.04
C ALA A 126 -13.09 -9.07 12.15
N ALA A 127 -12.39 -9.82 13.02
CA ALA A 127 -12.68 -11.22 13.26
C ALA A 127 -14.07 -11.48 13.87
N LYS A 128 -14.65 -10.49 14.55
CA LYS A 128 -16.01 -10.56 15.12
C LYS A 128 -17.09 -10.07 14.16
N SER A 129 -16.72 -9.43 13.07
CA SER A 129 -17.66 -8.91 12.08
C SER A 129 -18.15 -10.01 11.13
N THR A 130 -19.27 -9.74 10.45
CA THR A 130 -19.79 -10.56 9.33
C THR A 130 -19.19 -10.15 7.99
N ALA A 131 -18.36 -9.11 7.97
CA ALA A 131 -17.72 -8.59 6.77
C ALA A 131 -16.67 -9.55 6.19
N THR A 132 -16.45 -9.45 4.90
CA THR A 132 -15.23 -10.01 4.29
C THR A 132 -14.01 -9.21 4.76
N VAL A 133 -12.98 -9.88 5.24
CA VAL A 133 -11.77 -9.23 5.74
C VAL A 133 -10.61 -9.49 4.81
N VAL A 134 -10.07 -8.43 4.24
CA VAL A 134 -8.84 -8.45 3.43
C VAL A 134 -7.68 -7.97 4.30
N ILE A 135 -6.68 -8.81 4.43
CA ILE A 135 -5.51 -8.51 5.26
C ILE A 135 -4.30 -8.32 4.35
N LEU A 136 -3.82 -7.09 4.26
CA LEU A 136 -2.57 -6.78 3.57
C LEU A 136 -1.38 -6.87 4.54
N MET A 137 -0.18 -7.16 4.01
CA MET A 137 1.06 -7.29 4.80
C MET A 137 0.96 -8.31 5.95
N GLY A 138 0.11 -9.35 5.79
CA GLY A 138 -0.20 -10.34 6.82
C GLY A 138 0.53 -11.68 6.69
N MET A 139 1.29 -11.93 5.62
CA MET A 139 1.83 -13.26 5.31
C MET A 139 2.72 -13.84 6.40
N SER A 140 3.54 -13.03 7.05
CA SER A 140 4.41 -13.48 8.16
C SER A 140 3.63 -13.89 9.43
N LYS A 141 2.34 -13.55 9.52
CA LYS A 141 1.47 -13.79 10.69
C LYS A 141 0.20 -14.55 10.34
N HIS A 142 0.13 -15.20 9.17
CA HIS A 142 -1.09 -15.85 8.67
C HIS A 142 -1.69 -16.86 9.66
N LEU A 143 -0.86 -17.64 10.39
CA LEU A 143 -1.32 -18.59 11.41
C LEU A 143 -2.03 -17.89 12.58
N ALA A 144 -1.56 -16.68 12.97
CA ALA A 144 -2.21 -15.92 14.03
C ALA A 144 -3.63 -15.47 13.61
N PHE A 145 -3.82 -15.10 12.34
CA PHE A 145 -5.14 -14.74 11.80
C PHE A 145 -6.09 -15.92 11.75
N LEU A 146 -5.63 -17.09 11.31
CA LEU A 146 -6.43 -18.32 11.28
C LEU A 146 -6.89 -18.73 12.67
N ASN A 147 -6.00 -18.68 13.67
CA ASN A 147 -6.30 -18.99 15.05
C ASN A 147 -7.32 -18.04 15.69
N LEU A 148 -7.31 -16.75 15.32
CA LEU A 148 -8.31 -15.79 15.78
C LEU A 148 -9.71 -16.12 15.21
N LYS A 149 -9.81 -16.44 13.92
CA LYS A 149 -11.08 -16.84 13.30
C LYS A 149 -11.63 -18.13 13.89
N ALA A 150 -10.79 -19.12 14.17
CA ALA A 150 -11.20 -20.37 14.79
C ALA A 150 -11.76 -20.17 16.21
N LYS A 151 -11.13 -19.33 17.02
CA LYS A 151 -11.59 -18.98 18.38
C LYS A 151 -12.90 -18.20 18.42
N VAL A 152 -13.22 -17.44 17.38
CA VAL A 152 -14.49 -16.68 17.30
C VAL A 152 -15.66 -17.56 16.85
N LYS A 153 -15.40 -18.56 16.00
CA LYS A 153 -16.44 -19.55 15.58
C LYS A 153 -16.76 -20.59 16.64
N ALA A 154 -15.88 -20.79 17.62
CA ALA A 154 -16.05 -21.78 18.69
C ALA A 154 -16.81 -21.26 19.92
N ARG A 155 -17.36 -20.04 19.84
CA ARG A 155 -18.24 -19.40 20.84
C ARG A 155 -19.60 -19.09 20.21
#